data_4bf64ed67542af934f7f9cae6619c80e
#
_entry.id   4bf64ed67542af934f7f9cae6619c80e
#
_cell.length_a   1.000
_cell.length_b   1.000
_cell.length_c   1.000
_cell.angle_alpha   90.00
_cell.angle_beta   90.00
_cell.angle_gamma   90.00
#
_symmetry.space_group_name_H-M   'P 1'
#
loop_
_entity.id
_entity.type
_entity.pdbx_description
1 polymer ?
#
loop_
_entity_poly.entity_id
_entity_poly.type
_entity_poly.pdbx_seq_one_letter_code
_entity_poly.pdbx_strand_id
1 'polypeptide(L)'
;MKQIISFFAIAAISFSAMTGCAQDKSKRPSPPASVTVTTQKGVTISIHYSQPSVKGRTIGKEIAAFGEMWRTGANEATILEVNKDVTIGGKKVKAGKYGLYTIPTEKDWTVILSKKSNLWGTDNYSQTDDALRFVTPSAKSKAFTEKMTFVISPAGKVSLLWGDVQVDFTVE
;
A
#
# COMPACT_ATOMS: atom_id res chain seq x y z
N MET A 1 -21.98 -21.76 73.61
CA MET A 1 -22.36 -21.03 72.40
C MET A 1 -21.07 -20.46 71.77
N LYS A 2 -20.58 -21.09 70.71
CA LYS A 2 -19.36 -20.65 70.02
C LYS A 2 -19.81 -19.96 68.72
N GLN A 3 -19.51 -18.66 68.63
CA GLN A 3 -19.75 -17.90 67.40
C GLN A 3 -18.57 -18.10 66.42
N ILE A 4 -18.88 -18.54 65.24
CA ILE A 4 -17.91 -18.67 64.12
C ILE A 4 -18.06 -17.40 63.25
N ILE A 5 -17.01 -16.57 63.28
CA ILE A 5 -16.91 -15.39 62.43
C ILE A 5 -16.27 -15.81 61.12
N SER A 6 -17.06 -15.87 60.03
CA SER A 6 -16.53 -16.09 58.65
C SER A 6 -16.01 -14.79 58.06
N PHE A 7 -14.71 -14.74 57.82
CA PHE A 7 -14.07 -13.66 57.02
C PHE A 7 -14.28 -13.97 55.53
N PHE A 8 -15.08 -13.16 54.86
CA PHE A 8 -15.11 -13.12 53.37
C PHE A 8 -13.96 -12.22 52.89
N ALA A 9 -12.95 -12.83 52.27
CA ALA A 9 -11.91 -12.10 51.55
C ALA A 9 -12.40 -11.75 50.14
N ILE A 10 -12.67 -10.48 49.91
CA ILE A 10 -12.98 -9.94 48.57
C ILE A 10 -11.67 -9.76 47.82
N ALA A 11 -11.39 -10.63 46.87
CA ALA A 11 -10.26 -10.47 45.96
C ALA A 11 -10.63 -9.41 44.87
N ALA A 12 -10.09 -8.22 44.99
CA ALA A 12 -10.19 -7.19 43.95
C ALA A 12 -9.30 -7.58 42.76
N ILE A 13 -9.87 -8.04 41.67
CA ILE A 13 -9.19 -8.29 40.40
C ILE A 13 -8.97 -6.92 39.72
N SER A 14 -7.77 -6.40 39.83
CA SER A 14 -7.36 -5.19 39.10
C SER A 14 -7.20 -5.52 37.63
N PHE A 15 -8.17 -5.14 36.81
CA PHE A 15 -8.08 -5.22 35.36
C PHE A 15 -7.18 -4.05 34.84
N SER A 16 -5.90 -4.32 34.71
CA SER A 16 -4.98 -3.37 34.07
C SER A 16 -5.30 -3.30 32.57
N ALA A 17 -6.01 -2.25 32.16
CA ALA A 17 -6.18 -1.93 30.74
C ALA A 17 -4.81 -1.60 30.15
N MET A 18 -4.23 -2.54 29.38
CA MET A 18 -3.07 -2.25 28.51
C MET A 18 -3.56 -1.32 27.40
N THR A 19 -3.43 0.00 27.59
CA THR A 19 -3.50 0.98 26.51
C THR A 19 -2.29 0.76 25.63
N GLY A 20 -2.46 -0.06 24.57
CA GLY A 20 -1.48 -0.18 23.52
C GLY A 20 -1.26 1.20 22.90
N CYS A 21 -0.10 1.82 23.14
CA CYS A 21 0.33 3.02 22.42
C CYS A 21 0.37 2.72 20.93
N ALA A 22 -0.71 3.02 20.19
CA ALA A 22 -0.67 3.02 18.74
C ALA A 22 0.38 4.04 18.29
N GLN A 23 1.52 3.56 17.78
CA GLN A 23 2.58 4.41 17.29
C GLN A 23 2.03 5.39 16.24
N ASP A 24 2.24 6.68 16.44
CA ASP A 24 1.84 7.74 15.51
C ASP A 24 2.55 7.54 14.17
N LYS A 25 1.82 6.98 13.21
CA LYS A 25 2.35 6.64 11.88
C LYS A 25 2.81 7.87 11.09
N SER A 26 2.31 9.08 11.43
CA SER A 26 2.69 10.34 10.75
C SER A 26 4.16 10.72 11.00
N LYS A 27 4.75 10.24 12.10
CA LYS A 27 6.15 10.49 12.49
C LYS A 27 7.14 9.49 11.87
N ARG A 28 6.68 8.54 11.09
CA ARG A 28 7.57 7.57 10.41
C ARG A 28 8.42 8.27 9.35
N PRO A 29 9.65 7.81 9.07
CA PRO A 29 10.50 8.33 7.98
C PRO A 29 9.82 8.27 6.62
N SER A 30 8.89 7.34 6.44
CA SER A 30 8.00 7.22 5.29
C SER A 30 6.55 7.32 5.79
N PRO A 31 5.98 8.53 5.90
CA PRO A 31 4.65 8.72 6.44
C PRO A 31 3.57 8.12 5.52
N PRO A 32 2.40 7.77 6.07
CA PRO A 32 1.27 7.32 5.26
C PRO A 32 0.72 8.46 4.40
N ALA A 33 0.23 8.11 3.23
CA ALA A 33 -0.48 8.98 2.31
C ALA A 33 -1.61 8.22 1.62
N SER A 34 -2.55 8.96 1.06
CA SER A 34 -3.62 8.39 0.25
C SER A 34 -4.06 9.35 -0.84
N VAL A 35 -4.57 8.80 -1.92
CA VAL A 35 -5.25 9.53 -2.98
C VAL A 35 -6.53 8.79 -3.33
N THR A 36 -7.63 9.52 -3.49
CA THR A 36 -8.92 8.97 -3.90
C THR A 36 -9.53 9.88 -4.96
N VAL A 37 -9.96 9.29 -6.06
CA VAL A 37 -10.63 9.99 -7.16
C VAL A 37 -11.81 9.17 -7.63
N THR A 38 -12.95 9.82 -7.85
CA THR A 38 -14.07 9.23 -8.60
C THR A 38 -13.93 9.67 -10.05
N THR A 39 -13.79 8.68 -10.93
CA THR A 39 -13.63 8.92 -12.37
C THR A 39 -14.91 9.43 -13.02
N GLN A 40 -14.81 9.95 -14.25
CA GLN A 40 -15.96 10.38 -15.05
C GLN A 40 -16.95 9.22 -15.30
N LYS A 41 -16.51 7.97 -15.26
CA LYS A 41 -17.35 6.76 -15.38
C LYS A 41 -17.95 6.31 -14.04
N GLY A 42 -17.76 7.08 -12.96
CA GLY A 42 -18.29 6.79 -11.63
C GLY A 42 -17.58 5.63 -10.91
N VAL A 43 -16.35 5.32 -11.29
CA VAL A 43 -15.47 4.39 -10.57
C VAL A 43 -14.70 5.19 -9.53
N THR A 44 -14.78 4.81 -8.26
CA THR A 44 -13.92 5.36 -7.21
C THR A 44 -12.68 4.50 -7.08
N ILE A 45 -11.52 5.13 -7.26
CA ILE A 45 -10.19 4.51 -7.13
C ILE A 45 -9.52 5.15 -5.92
N SER A 46 -9.07 4.33 -4.99
CA SER A 46 -8.30 4.78 -3.82
C SER A 46 -6.96 4.06 -3.76
N ILE A 47 -5.87 4.79 -3.44
CA ILE A 47 -4.56 4.20 -3.18
C ILE A 47 -4.09 4.68 -1.82
N HIS A 48 -3.79 3.72 -0.92
CA HIS A 48 -3.22 3.97 0.41
C HIS A 48 -1.81 3.41 0.44
N TYR A 49 -0.84 4.23 0.82
CA TYR A 49 0.57 3.88 0.75
C TYR A 49 1.39 4.62 1.80
N SER A 50 2.65 4.22 1.98
CA SER A 50 3.64 5.02 2.70
C SER A 50 4.63 5.61 1.73
N GLN A 51 5.01 6.89 1.93
CA GLN A 51 5.83 7.69 1.00
C GLN A 51 7.33 7.57 1.32
N PRO A 52 8.10 6.66 0.70
CA PRO A 52 9.55 6.72 0.81
C PRO A 52 10.11 7.94 0.08
N SER A 53 11.17 8.54 0.65
CA SER A 53 11.95 9.61 0.01
C SER A 53 13.15 9.02 -0.71
N VAL A 54 13.57 9.67 -1.80
CA VAL A 54 14.79 9.29 -2.54
C VAL A 54 16.04 9.47 -1.68
N LYS A 55 16.20 10.63 -1.04
CA LYS A 55 17.33 10.98 -0.16
C LYS A 55 18.70 10.70 -0.82
N GLY A 56 18.86 11.12 -2.07
CA GLY A 56 20.08 10.95 -2.83
C GLY A 56 20.40 9.51 -3.28
N ARG A 57 19.52 8.55 -3.01
CA ARG A 57 19.69 7.14 -3.44
C ARG A 57 19.19 6.94 -4.87
N THR A 58 19.66 5.89 -5.50
CA THR A 58 19.30 5.54 -6.88
C THR A 58 18.15 4.54 -6.88
N ILE A 59 17.02 4.88 -7.53
CA ILE A 59 15.93 3.94 -7.79
C ILE A 59 16.45 2.85 -8.73
N GLY A 60 16.11 1.60 -8.43
CA GLY A 60 16.60 0.44 -9.17
C GLY A 60 17.91 -0.16 -8.65
N LYS A 61 18.58 0.52 -7.68
CA LYS A 61 19.81 0.03 -7.03
C LYS A 61 19.62 -0.04 -5.52
N GLU A 62 19.81 1.09 -4.81
CA GLU A 62 19.69 1.12 -3.34
C GLU A 62 18.24 1.09 -2.85
N ILE A 63 17.30 1.49 -3.70
CA ILE A 63 15.87 1.47 -3.40
C ILE A 63 15.09 0.92 -4.60
N ALA A 64 14.07 0.10 -4.33
CA ALA A 64 13.27 -0.58 -5.36
C ALA A 64 14.17 -1.24 -6.43
N ALA A 65 15.08 -2.14 -5.99
CA ALA A 65 16.09 -2.78 -6.83
C ALA A 65 15.47 -3.43 -8.08
N PHE A 66 16.14 -3.29 -9.23
CA PHE A 66 15.68 -3.88 -10.48
C PHE A 66 15.62 -5.40 -10.41
N GLY A 67 14.53 -5.97 -10.92
CA GLY A 67 14.26 -7.41 -10.89
C GLY A 67 13.67 -7.92 -9.57
N GLU A 68 13.62 -7.09 -8.52
CA GLU A 68 13.16 -7.50 -7.21
C GLU A 68 11.70 -7.09 -6.96
N MET A 69 10.96 -7.95 -6.26
CA MET A 69 9.61 -7.65 -5.81
C MET A 69 9.62 -6.49 -4.81
N TRP A 70 8.83 -5.47 -5.09
CA TRP A 70 8.68 -4.30 -4.22
C TRP A 70 7.22 -4.05 -3.88
N ARG A 71 6.94 -3.74 -2.60
CA ARG A 71 5.61 -3.38 -2.07
C ARG A 71 5.07 -2.03 -2.57
N THR A 72 5.73 -1.42 -3.55
CA THR A 72 5.37 -0.14 -4.19
C THR A 72 5.16 0.99 -3.17
N GLY A 73 6.05 1.03 -2.18
CA GLY A 73 5.99 1.97 -1.05
C GLY A 73 6.96 1.59 0.06
N ALA A 74 6.61 1.93 1.29
CA ALA A 74 7.35 1.60 2.50
C ALA A 74 6.41 1.06 3.58
N ASN A 75 6.97 0.41 4.60
CA ASN A 75 6.23 -0.19 5.72
C ASN A 75 5.22 -1.27 5.24
N GLU A 76 3.92 -1.04 5.44
CA GLU A 76 2.85 -1.87 4.93
C GLU A 76 2.83 -1.85 3.39
N ALA A 77 2.35 -2.90 2.76
CA ALA A 77 2.14 -2.95 1.31
C ALA A 77 1.15 -1.86 0.87
N THR A 78 1.39 -1.27 -0.28
CA THR A 78 0.45 -0.32 -0.89
C THR A 78 -0.85 -1.03 -1.24
N ILE A 79 -1.97 -0.37 -1.01
CA ILE A 79 -3.32 -0.90 -1.28
C ILE A 79 -3.94 -0.09 -2.40
N LEU A 80 -4.41 -0.77 -3.45
CA LEU A 80 -5.31 -0.22 -4.45
C LEU A 80 -6.72 -0.76 -4.19
N GLU A 81 -7.70 0.14 -4.12
CA GLU A 81 -9.11 -0.19 -3.93
C GLU A 81 -9.96 0.38 -5.07
N VAL A 82 -10.87 -0.42 -5.58
CA VAL A 82 -11.87 -0.01 -6.58
C VAL A 82 -13.26 -0.43 -6.13
N ASN A 83 -14.24 0.46 -6.26
CA ASN A 83 -15.63 0.23 -5.80
C ASN A 83 -16.52 -0.49 -6.81
N LYS A 84 -16.04 -0.71 -8.04
CA LYS A 84 -16.73 -1.41 -9.13
C LYS A 84 -15.77 -2.33 -9.85
N ASP A 85 -16.31 -3.28 -10.62
CA ASP A 85 -15.52 -4.07 -11.57
C ASP A 85 -14.92 -3.16 -12.63
N VAL A 86 -13.64 -3.33 -12.91
CA VAL A 86 -12.84 -2.47 -13.79
C VAL A 86 -11.98 -3.31 -14.73
N THR A 87 -11.39 -2.66 -15.73
CA THR A 87 -10.32 -3.23 -16.55
C THR A 87 -9.01 -2.53 -16.23
N ILE A 88 -7.96 -3.30 -15.93
CA ILE A 88 -6.61 -2.80 -15.67
C ILE A 88 -5.63 -3.66 -16.47
N GLY A 89 -4.71 -3.04 -17.21
CA GLY A 89 -3.75 -3.79 -18.04
C GLY A 89 -4.41 -4.75 -19.03
N GLY A 90 -5.61 -4.40 -19.53
CA GLY A 90 -6.40 -5.20 -20.47
C GLY A 90 -7.14 -6.40 -19.84
N LYS A 91 -7.13 -6.54 -18.51
CA LYS A 91 -7.79 -7.66 -17.80
C LYS A 91 -8.86 -7.15 -16.84
N LYS A 92 -9.95 -7.92 -16.70
CA LYS A 92 -11.02 -7.61 -15.75
C LYS A 92 -10.57 -7.86 -14.33
N VAL A 93 -10.81 -6.87 -13.46
CA VAL A 93 -10.53 -6.89 -12.02
C VAL A 93 -11.83 -6.61 -11.29
N LYS A 94 -12.20 -7.44 -10.33
CA LYS A 94 -13.41 -7.27 -9.51
C LYS A 94 -13.28 -6.07 -8.58
N ALA A 95 -14.42 -5.50 -8.17
CA ALA A 95 -14.45 -4.55 -7.07
C ALA A 95 -13.79 -5.14 -5.83
N GLY A 96 -12.97 -4.35 -5.12
CA GLY A 96 -12.28 -4.84 -3.93
C GLY A 96 -11.00 -4.10 -3.61
N LYS A 97 -10.27 -4.64 -2.62
CA LYS A 97 -8.96 -4.17 -2.15
C LYS A 97 -7.88 -5.15 -2.56
N TYR A 98 -6.79 -4.61 -3.08
CA TYR A 98 -5.67 -5.38 -3.58
C TYR A 98 -4.36 -4.82 -3.04
N GLY A 99 -3.44 -5.71 -2.66
CA GLY A 99 -2.06 -5.31 -2.44
C GLY A 99 -1.42 -4.95 -3.77
N LEU A 100 -0.87 -3.75 -3.89
CA LEU A 100 -0.18 -3.28 -5.09
C LEU A 100 1.31 -3.50 -4.94
N TYR A 101 1.86 -4.36 -5.77
CA TYR A 101 3.28 -4.67 -5.86
C TYR A 101 3.81 -4.34 -7.24
N THR A 102 5.11 -4.11 -7.34
CA THR A 102 5.79 -3.95 -8.62
C THR A 102 7.12 -4.69 -8.65
N ILE A 103 7.58 -5.03 -9.85
CA ILE A 103 8.94 -5.46 -10.12
C ILE A 103 9.52 -4.45 -11.10
N PRO A 104 10.38 -3.52 -10.64
CA PRO A 104 10.99 -2.52 -11.48
C PRO A 104 12.02 -3.13 -12.44
N THR A 105 12.14 -2.57 -13.65
CA THR A 105 13.31 -2.68 -14.50
C THR A 105 13.69 -1.29 -15.03
N GLU A 106 14.75 -1.18 -15.79
CA GLU A 106 15.17 0.11 -16.38
C GLU A 106 14.14 0.69 -17.36
N LYS A 107 13.44 -0.17 -18.11
CA LYS A 107 12.58 0.23 -19.22
C LYS A 107 11.09 0.10 -18.92
N ASP A 108 10.75 -0.83 -18.06
CA ASP A 108 9.37 -1.15 -17.75
C ASP A 108 9.22 -1.70 -16.33
N TRP A 109 8.01 -1.72 -15.84
CA TRP A 109 7.69 -2.24 -14.53
C TRP A 109 6.57 -3.27 -14.63
N THR A 110 6.75 -4.40 -13.98
CA THR A 110 5.63 -5.33 -13.78
C THR A 110 4.77 -4.81 -12.65
N VAL A 111 3.49 -4.55 -12.93
CA VAL A 111 2.48 -4.16 -11.93
C VAL A 111 1.68 -5.40 -11.54
N ILE A 112 1.49 -5.59 -10.24
CA ILE A 112 0.86 -6.78 -9.66
C ILE A 112 -0.21 -6.34 -8.67
N LEU A 113 -1.41 -6.92 -8.79
CA LEU A 113 -2.48 -6.79 -7.80
C LEU A 113 -2.66 -8.13 -7.11
N SER A 114 -2.35 -8.20 -5.82
CA SER A 114 -2.57 -9.39 -4.99
C SER A 114 -3.91 -9.31 -4.27
N LYS A 115 -4.62 -10.42 -4.16
CA LYS A 115 -5.85 -10.55 -3.36
C LYS A 115 -5.58 -10.34 -1.86
N LYS A 116 -4.33 -10.50 -1.41
CA LYS A 116 -3.90 -10.19 -0.06
C LYS A 116 -3.44 -8.74 0.02
N SER A 117 -4.23 -7.88 0.65
CA SER A 117 -3.99 -6.43 0.74
C SER A 117 -3.39 -5.97 2.07
N ASN A 118 -3.20 -6.86 3.04
CA ASN A 118 -2.81 -6.52 4.41
C ASN A 118 -1.43 -7.05 4.82
N LEU A 119 -0.54 -7.27 3.86
CA LEU A 119 0.80 -7.77 4.15
C LEU A 119 1.74 -6.65 4.61
N TRP A 120 2.71 -7.02 5.45
CA TRP A 120 3.85 -6.19 5.77
C TRP A 120 4.96 -6.42 4.73
N GLY A 121 5.38 -5.37 4.06
CA GLY A 121 6.43 -5.48 3.05
C GLY A 121 6.05 -6.42 1.90
N THR A 122 6.97 -7.31 1.58
CA THR A 122 6.82 -8.43 0.65
C THR A 122 6.75 -9.77 1.38
N ASP A 123 6.76 -9.74 2.72
CA ASP A 123 6.69 -10.93 3.56
C ASP A 123 5.38 -11.67 3.29
N ASN A 124 5.46 -12.97 3.13
CA ASN A 124 4.32 -13.83 2.84
C ASN A 124 3.56 -13.50 1.53
N TYR A 125 4.16 -12.72 0.62
CA TYR A 125 3.64 -12.61 -0.73
C TYR A 125 3.72 -13.97 -1.43
N SER A 126 2.66 -14.33 -2.17
CA SER A 126 2.63 -15.50 -3.03
C SER A 126 2.03 -15.13 -4.38
N GLN A 127 2.66 -15.57 -5.46
CA GLN A 127 2.15 -15.35 -6.81
C GLN A 127 0.80 -16.03 -7.07
N THR A 128 0.45 -17.06 -6.29
CA THR A 128 -0.87 -17.72 -6.36
C THR A 128 -2.02 -16.82 -5.93
N ASP A 129 -1.70 -15.75 -5.17
CA ASP A 129 -2.67 -14.73 -4.75
C ASP A 129 -2.83 -13.59 -5.76
N ASP A 130 -2.11 -13.60 -6.88
CA ASP A 130 -2.25 -12.58 -7.91
C ASP A 130 -3.65 -12.60 -8.52
N ALA A 131 -4.32 -11.47 -8.46
CA ALA A 131 -5.53 -11.20 -9.22
C ALA A 131 -5.18 -10.73 -10.63
N LEU A 132 -4.04 -10.03 -10.76
CA LEU A 132 -3.58 -9.42 -11.99
C LEU A 132 -2.06 -9.25 -11.97
N ARG A 133 -1.44 -9.46 -13.14
CA ARG A 133 -0.05 -9.10 -13.42
C ARG A 133 0.06 -8.64 -14.87
N PHE A 134 0.70 -7.50 -15.09
CA PHE A 134 0.97 -6.96 -16.43
C PHE A 134 2.21 -6.08 -16.40
N VAL A 135 2.78 -5.83 -17.58
CA VAL A 135 3.94 -4.97 -17.77
C VAL A 135 3.49 -3.62 -18.33
N THR A 136 4.07 -2.54 -17.82
CA THR A 136 3.84 -1.18 -18.31
C THR A 136 5.18 -0.45 -18.45
N PRO A 137 5.40 0.38 -19.48
CA PRO A 137 6.65 1.11 -19.64
C PRO A 137 6.85 2.12 -18.50
N SER A 138 8.10 2.29 -18.09
CA SER A 138 8.53 3.42 -17.27
C SER A 138 8.97 4.57 -18.15
N ALA A 139 8.79 5.79 -17.68
CA ALA A 139 9.20 7.00 -18.38
C ALA A 139 9.96 7.93 -17.43
N LYS A 140 10.71 8.87 -18.00
CA LYS A 140 11.29 9.95 -17.21
C LYS A 140 10.19 10.93 -16.81
N SER A 141 10.08 11.21 -15.53
CA SER A 141 9.14 12.21 -15.00
C SER A 141 9.53 13.61 -15.49
N LYS A 142 8.52 14.49 -15.69
CA LYS A 142 8.71 15.89 -16.06
C LYS A 142 9.43 16.71 -14.99
N ALA A 143 9.29 16.31 -13.73
CA ALA A 143 9.92 16.96 -12.58
C ALA A 143 10.37 15.90 -11.58
N PHE A 144 11.45 16.20 -10.86
CA PHE A 144 11.94 15.32 -9.79
C PHE A 144 10.95 15.31 -8.61
N THR A 145 10.57 14.11 -8.16
CA THR A 145 9.62 13.91 -7.06
C THR A 145 10.33 13.23 -5.90
N GLU A 146 10.75 13.99 -4.89
CA GLU A 146 11.53 13.49 -3.75
C GLU A 146 10.79 12.40 -2.95
N LYS A 147 9.51 12.61 -2.64
CA LYS A 147 8.66 11.63 -1.96
C LYS A 147 7.81 10.89 -2.98
N MET A 148 7.84 9.57 -2.95
CA MET A 148 6.97 8.77 -3.81
C MET A 148 5.52 9.25 -3.74
N THR A 149 4.90 9.50 -4.87
CA THR A 149 3.56 10.09 -4.96
C THR A 149 2.74 9.36 -6.00
N PHE A 150 1.52 9.01 -5.63
CA PHE A 150 0.51 8.57 -6.59
C PHE A 150 -0.40 9.74 -6.98
N VAL A 151 -0.71 9.82 -8.27
CA VAL A 151 -1.69 10.76 -8.83
C VAL A 151 -2.70 9.95 -9.63
N ILE A 152 -3.99 10.29 -9.49
CA ILE A 152 -5.07 9.65 -10.26
C ILE A 152 -5.80 10.76 -11.03
N SER A 153 -5.93 10.60 -12.34
CA SER A 153 -6.70 11.53 -13.16
C SER A 153 -8.19 11.19 -13.17
N PRO A 154 -9.08 12.15 -13.47
CA PRO A 154 -10.52 11.87 -13.65
C PRO A 154 -10.84 10.87 -14.77
N ALA A 155 -9.89 10.64 -15.70
CA ALA A 155 -10.02 9.63 -16.76
C ALA A 155 -9.60 8.22 -16.29
N GLY A 156 -9.18 8.04 -15.00
CA GLY A 156 -8.77 6.76 -14.44
C GLY A 156 -7.29 6.42 -14.65
N LYS A 157 -6.48 7.34 -15.18
CA LYS A 157 -5.04 7.13 -15.28
C LYS A 157 -4.40 7.28 -13.91
N VAL A 158 -3.70 6.25 -13.46
CA VAL A 158 -2.88 6.22 -12.25
C VAL A 158 -1.42 6.44 -12.65
N SER A 159 -0.75 7.38 -12.00
CA SER A 159 0.67 7.68 -12.19
C SER A 159 1.40 7.54 -10.86
N LEU A 160 2.42 6.71 -10.81
CA LEU A 160 3.41 6.67 -9.74
C LEU A 160 4.57 7.57 -10.15
N LEU A 161 4.90 8.54 -9.31
CA LEU A 161 6.00 9.49 -9.48
C LEU A 161 7.00 9.32 -8.35
N TRP A 162 8.27 9.09 -8.66
CA TRP A 162 9.32 8.99 -7.66
C TRP A 162 10.70 9.25 -8.26
N GLY A 163 11.46 10.18 -7.67
CA GLY A 163 12.66 10.68 -8.28
C GLY A 163 12.36 11.28 -9.66
N ASP A 164 13.03 10.82 -10.67
CA ASP A 164 12.80 11.11 -12.08
C ASP A 164 12.06 9.99 -12.82
N VAL A 165 11.52 9.00 -12.10
CA VAL A 165 10.77 7.88 -12.66
C VAL A 165 9.26 8.16 -12.61
N GLN A 166 8.59 7.87 -13.71
CA GLN A 166 7.12 7.83 -13.82
C GLN A 166 6.68 6.48 -14.37
N VAL A 167 5.68 5.88 -13.71
CA VAL A 167 5.04 4.64 -14.15
C VAL A 167 3.54 4.86 -14.21
N ASP A 168 2.95 4.61 -15.36
CA ASP A 168 1.53 4.89 -15.62
C ASP A 168 0.76 3.59 -15.92
N PHE A 169 -0.47 3.51 -15.42
CA PHE A 169 -1.47 2.53 -15.87
C PHE A 169 -2.88 3.10 -15.77
N THR A 170 -3.84 2.48 -16.46
CA THR A 170 -5.22 2.97 -16.50
C THR A 170 -6.16 1.99 -15.82
N VAL A 171 -7.12 2.51 -15.08
CA VAL A 171 -8.26 1.83 -14.46
C VAL A 171 -9.52 2.29 -15.19
N GLU A 172 -10.18 1.37 -15.95
CA GLU A 172 -11.33 1.65 -16.81
C GLU A 172 -12.60 0.93 -16.36
#